data_5965012f9bb3ea5c8793bad9899bae50
#
_entry.id   5965012f9bb3ea5c8793bad9899bae50
#
_cell.length_a   1.000
_cell.length_b   1.000
_cell.length_c   1.000
_cell.angle_alpha   90.00
_cell.angle_beta   90.00
_cell.angle_gamma   90.00
#
_symmetry.space_group_name_H-M   'P 1'
#
loop_
_entity.id
_entity.type
_entity.pdbx_description
1 polymer ?
#
loop_
_entity_poly.entity_id
_entity_poly.type
_entity_poly.pdbx_seq_one_letter_code
_entity_poly.pdbx_strand_id
1 'polypeptide(L)'
;MSNNNNKVSENEQLDTIKELGSIETVDGKHKIFCLTIIGEIEGHSVLPEQSKTTKYEHIIPQLVAVEQDDNIEGMLVILNTVGGDVEAGLALAELISGMKKPTVSLVLGGGHSIGVPLAVSAKRSFIAPSATMTIHPVRTSGLVIGVPQTMNHFARMQDRITDFVVRNSSITAARFTELMMNTGELVTDVGSTLSGKKAVSVGLIDSLGSLNEVLESLYKMIESN
;
A
#
# COMPACT_ATOMS: atom_id res chain seq x y z
N MET A 1 -39.62 -11.78 21.00
CA MET A 1 -38.98 -10.90 20.04
C MET A 1 -37.55 -11.41 19.86
N SER A 2 -37.33 -12.14 18.79
CA SER A 2 -36.10 -12.90 18.54
C SER A 2 -35.05 -11.95 17.97
N ASN A 3 -33.93 -11.82 18.67
CA ASN A 3 -32.69 -11.18 18.14
C ASN A 3 -32.16 -12.04 16.98
N ASN A 4 -32.42 -11.63 15.76
CA ASN A 4 -31.68 -12.11 14.61
C ASN A 4 -30.30 -11.41 14.61
N ASN A 5 -29.34 -11.98 15.31
CA ASN A 5 -27.94 -11.71 15.04
C ASN A 5 -27.63 -12.36 13.69
N ASN A 6 -27.54 -11.55 12.63
CA ASN A 6 -26.95 -11.96 11.36
C ASN A 6 -25.45 -12.25 11.59
N LYS A 7 -25.14 -13.47 12.02
CA LYS A 7 -23.78 -14.01 11.84
C LYS A 7 -23.66 -14.32 10.35
N VAL A 8 -22.85 -13.56 9.65
CA VAL A 8 -22.37 -13.91 8.30
C VAL A 8 -21.85 -15.34 8.39
N SER A 9 -22.31 -16.23 7.51
CA SER A 9 -21.89 -17.63 7.57
C SER A 9 -20.39 -17.73 7.28
N GLU A 10 -19.72 -18.75 7.87
CA GLU A 10 -18.28 -19.00 7.60
C GLU A 10 -17.99 -19.11 6.09
N ASN A 11 -18.93 -19.64 5.31
CA ASN A 11 -18.82 -19.75 3.86
C ASN A 11 -18.86 -18.37 3.17
N GLU A 12 -19.71 -17.45 3.59
CA GLU A 12 -19.76 -16.08 3.04
C GLU A 12 -18.49 -15.30 3.38
N GLN A 13 -17.91 -15.50 4.55
CA GLN A 13 -16.61 -14.90 4.91
C GLN A 13 -15.48 -15.47 4.04
N LEU A 14 -15.45 -16.79 3.83
CA LEU A 14 -14.46 -17.42 2.95
C LEU A 14 -14.58 -16.97 1.51
N ASP A 15 -15.78 -16.77 1.00
CA ASP A 15 -16.00 -16.27 -0.36
C ASP A 15 -15.59 -14.81 -0.46
N THR A 16 -15.87 -13.99 0.52
CA THR A 16 -15.37 -12.60 0.59
C THR A 16 -13.84 -12.53 0.59
N ILE A 17 -13.16 -13.40 1.35
CA ILE A 17 -11.69 -13.48 1.35
C ILE A 17 -11.15 -13.88 -0.03
N LYS A 18 -11.80 -14.85 -0.69
CA LYS A 18 -11.37 -15.32 -2.03
C LYS A 18 -11.55 -14.26 -3.10
N GLU A 19 -12.64 -13.51 -3.06
CA GLU A 19 -12.99 -12.52 -4.07
C GLU A 19 -12.30 -11.17 -3.85
N LEU A 20 -12.26 -10.69 -2.61
CA LEU A 20 -11.82 -9.34 -2.26
C LEU A 20 -10.45 -9.30 -1.57
N GLY A 21 -9.97 -10.42 -1.05
CA GLY A 21 -8.70 -10.48 -0.32
C GLY A 21 -8.70 -9.69 1.00
N SER A 22 -9.90 -9.46 1.58
CA SER A 22 -10.07 -8.68 2.80
C SER A 22 -10.99 -9.38 3.79
N ILE A 23 -10.80 -9.14 5.09
CA ILE A 23 -11.59 -9.72 6.16
C ILE A 23 -11.68 -8.80 7.38
N GLU A 24 -12.82 -8.81 8.07
CA GLU A 24 -12.95 -8.32 9.43
C GLU A 24 -12.60 -9.43 10.44
N THR A 25 -11.85 -9.09 11.49
CA THR A 25 -11.62 -10.02 12.60
C THR A 25 -12.79 -9.98 13.58
N VAL A 26 -13.44 -11.11 13.79
CA VAL A 26 -14.67 -11.19 14.60
C VAL A 26 -14.37 -11.48 16.07
N ASP A 27 -13.30 -12.20 16.39
CA ASP A 27 -12.97 -12.70 17.72
C ASP A 27 -11.62 -12.20 18.27
N GLY A 28 -11.07 -11.10 17.70
CA GLY A 28 -9.84 -10.47 18.19
C GLY A 28 -10.05 -9.56 19.41
N LYS A 29 -8.95 -9.11 20.01
CA LYS A 29 -8.96 -8.09 21.08
C LYS A 29 -9.66 -6.79 20.62
N HIS A 30 -9.47 -6.44 19.35
CA HIS A 30 -10.10 -5.30 18.68
C HIS A 30 -10.68 -5.75 17.35
N LYS A 31 -11.76 -5.12 16.93
CA LYS A 31 -12.33 -5.36 15.60
C LYS A 31 -11.60 -4.56 14.56
N ILE A 32 -10.76 -5.22 13.78
CA ILE A 32 -9.95 -4.60 12.74
C ILE A 32 -10.31 -5.12 11.35
N PHE A 33 -10.10 -4.28 10.35
CA PHE A 33 -10.20 -4.67 8.94
C PHE A 33 -8.81 -4.98 8.39
N CYS A 34 -8.64 -6.15 7.74
CA CYS A 34 -7.42 -6.52 7.06
C CYS A 34 -7.61 -6.34 5.55
N LEU A 35 -6.92 -5.38 4.98
CA LEU A 35 -6.87 -5.12 3.55
C LEU A 35 -5.60 -5.73 2.96
N THR A 36 -5.70 -6.47 1.85
CA THR A 36 -4.54 -6.99 1.13
C THR A 36 -4.38 -6.31 -0.23
N ILE A 37 -3.15 -5.91 -0.56
CA ILE A 37 -2.75 -5.37 -1.86
C ILE A 37 -1.69 -6.30 -2.43
N ILE A 38 -2.13 -7.20 -3.33
CA ILE A 38 -1.30 -8.31 -3.83
C ILE A 38 -1.29 -8.31 -5.36
N GLY A 39 -0.10 -8.55 -5.93
CA GLY A 39 0.09 -8.59 -7.38
C GLY A 39 0.24 -7.20 -7.98
N GLU A 40 -0.24 -7.01 -9.20
CA GLU A 40 -0.17 -5.74 -9.92
C GLU A 40 -1.36 -4.84 -9.55
N ILE A 41 -1.12 -3.55 -9.39
CA ILE A 41 -2.19 -2.57 -9.14
C ILE A 41 -2.84 -2.22 -10.47
N GLU A 42 -4.07 -2.69 -10.65
CA GLU A 42 -4.86 -2.49 -11.86
C GLU A 42 -5.61 -1.16 -11.76
N GLY A 43 -5.42 -0.32 -12.80
CA GLY A 43 -6.02 0.99 -12.89
C GLY A 43 -7.12 1.05 -13.97
N HIS A 44 -7.00 2.02 -14.89
CA HIS A 44 -8.00 2.24 -15.93
C HIS A 44 -7.99 1.21 -17.07
N SER A 45 -6.95 0.39 -17.17
CA SER A 45 -6.84 -0.68 -18.15
C SER A 45 -7.03 -2.03 -17.49
N VAL A 46 -7.90 -2.86 -18.05
CA VAL A 46 -8.12 -4.23 -17.58
C VAL A 46 -6.92 -5.09 -17.98
N LEU A 47 -6.30 -5.74 -17.00
CA LEU A 47 -5.20 -6.67 -17.23
C LEU A 47 -5.72 -8.06 -17.62
N PRO A 48 -4.88 -8.92 -18.26
CA PRO A 48 -5.27 -10.28 -18.60
C PRO A 48 -5.76 -11.07 -17.38
N GLU A 49 -6.77 -11.92 -17.56
CA GLU A 49 -7.39 -12.71 -16.48
C GLU A 49 -6.39 -13.60 -15.70
N GLN A 50 -5.26 -13.97 -16.32
CA GLN A 50 -4.20 -14.74 -15.67
C GLN A 50 -3.30 -13.89 -14.76
N SER A 51 -3.39 -12.58 -14.83
CA SER A 51 -2.62 -11.66 -13.98
C SER A 51 -3.19 -11.62 -12.56
N LYS A 52 -2.31 -11.73 -11.58
CA LYS A 52 -2.67 -11.46 -10.19
C LYS A 52 -2.75 -9.96 -10.00
N THR A 53 -3.93 -9.42 -9.74
CA THR A 53 -4.14 -7.97 -9.64
C THR A 53 -4.89 -7.57 -8.38
N THR A 54 -4.65 -6.35 -7.93
CA THR A 54 -5.50 -5.63 -7.00
C THR A 54 -6.21 -4.51 -7.77
N LYS A 55 -7.54 -4.60 -7.88
CA LYS A 55 -8.37 -3.64 -8.60
C LYS A 55 -8.72 -2.47 -7.70
N TYR A 56 -8.27 -1.27 -8.06
CA TYR A 56 -8.44 -0.10 -7.21
C TYR A 56 -9.92 0.28 -7.00
N GLU A 57 -10.78 0.07 -7.99
CA GLU A 57 -12.22 0.30 -7.89
C GLU A 57 -12.93 -0.65 -6.90
N HIS A 58 -12.32 -1.80 -6.59
CA HIS A 58 -12.84 -2.69 -5.54
C HIS A 58 -12.36 -2.27 -4.15
N ILE A 59 -11.20 -1.65 -4.05
CA ILE A 59 -10.61 -1.20 -2.78
C ILE A 59 -11.25 0.10 -2.28
N ILE A 60 -11.51 1.06 -3.17
CA ILE A 60 -12.08 2.37 -2.81
C ILE A 60 -13.35 2.25 -1.95
N PRO A 61 -14.39 1.51 -2.37
CA PRO A 61 -15.60 1.37 -1.55
C PRO A 61 -15.35 0.68 -0.20
N GLN A 62 -14.40 -0.25 -0.13
CA GLN A 62 -14.03 -0.89 1.14
C GLN A 62 -13.38 0.13 2.10
N LEU A 63 -12.47 0.98 1.63
CA LEU A 63 -11.86 2.03 2.46
C LEU A 63 -12.90 3.00 2.99
N VAL A 64 -13.87 3.39 2.16
CA VAL A 64 -14.99 4.24 2.58
C VAL A 64 -15.85 3.54 3.63
N ALA A 65 -16.19 2.27 3.42
CA ALA A 65 -16.98 1.49 4.37
C ALA A 65 -16.25 1.35 5.72
N VAL A 66 -14.96 1.03 5.70
CA VAL A 66 -14.13 0.93 6.91
C VAL A 66 -14.10 2.23 7.69
N GLU A 67 -13.91 3.38 7.01
CA GLU A 67 -13.89 4.69 7.67
C GLU A 67 -15.23 5.05 8.28
N GLN A 68 -16.36 4.60 7.69
CA GLN A 68 -17.72 4.92 8.13
C GLN A 68 -18.28 3.96 9.21
N ASP A 69 -17.76 2.74 9.31
CA ASP A 69 -18.28 1.75 10.25
C ASP A 69 -17.70 1.93 11.66
N ASP A 70 -18.51 2.42 12.58
CA ASP A 70 -18.11 2.66 13.98
C ASP A 70 -17.66 1.37 14.71
N ASN A 71 -18.02 0.19 14.20
CA ASN A 71 -17.56 -1.06 14.81
C ASN A 71 -16.13 -1.42 14.41
N ILE A 72 -15.59 -0.90 13.31
CA ILE A 72 -14.21 -1.14 12.90
C ILE A 72 -13.31 -0.11 13.58
N GLU A 73 -12.40 -0.59 14.44
CA GLU A 73 -11.55 0.27 15.27
C GLU A 73 -10.24 0.64 14.59
N GLY A 74 -9.79 -0.14 13.60
CA GLY A 74 -8.55 0.13 12.88
C GLY A 74 -8.38 -0.75 11.64
N MET A 75 -7.32 -0.48 10.87
CA MET A 75 -7.04 -1.22 9.63
C MET A 75 -5.58 -1.65 9.53
N LEU A 76 -5.38 -2.91 9.15
CA LEU A 76 -4.10 -3.47 8.74
C LEU A 76 -4.06 -3.58 7.22
N VAL A 77 -3.05 -2.99 6.59
CA VAL A 77 -2.79 -3.11 5.15
C VAL A 77 -1.60 -4.04 4.91
N ILE A 78 -1.82 -5.17 4.27
CA ILE A 78 -0.77 -6.13 3.90
C ILE A 78 -0.42 -5.91 2.43
N LEU A 79 0.87 -5.73 2.14
CA LEU A 79 1.37 -5.48 0.78
C LEU A 79 2.32 -6.58 0.33
N ASN A 80 2.06 -7.11 -0.87
CA ASN A 80 3.00 -7.90 -1.65
C ASN A 80 2.75 -7.60 -3.14
N THR A 81 3.27 -6.47 -3.61
CA THR A 81 2.96 -5.91 -4.93
C THR A 81 4.22 -5.58 -5.73
N VAL A 82 4.12 -5.78 -7.02
CA VAL A 82 5.12 -5.35 -8.01
C VAL A 82 4.95 -3.88 -8.45
N GLY A 83 3.88 -3.23 -7.98
CA GLY A 83 3.45 -1.92 -8.44
C GLY A 83 2.34 -2.03 -9.48
N GLY A 84 2.25 -1.07 -10.39
CA GLY A 84 1.24 -1.03 -11.45
C GLY A 84 0.85 0.40 -11.83
N ASP A 85 -0.46 0.65 -12.01
CA ASP A 85 -0.97 1.96 -12.40
C ASP A 85 -0.70 3.03 -11.33
N VAL A 86 -0.06 4.13 -11.76
CA VAL A 86 0.38 5.20 -10.86
C VAL A 86 -0.79 5.98 -10.28
N GLU A 87 -1.79 6.31 -11.10
CA GLU A 87 -2.93 7.11 -10.64
C GLU A 87 -3.79 6.30 -9.68
N ALA A 88 -4.03 5.02 -9.97
CA ALA A 88 -4.75 4.12 -9.07
C ALA A 88 -4.02 3.93 -7.74
N GLY A 89 -2.70 3.69 -7.78
CA GLY A 89 -1.90 3.51 -6.57
C GLY A 89 -1.84 4.77 -5.71
N LEU A 90 -1.66 5.96 -6.30
CA LEU A 90 -1.71 7.23 -5.56
C LEU A 90 -3.10 7.51 -4.99
N ALA A 91 -4.18 7.22 -5.73
CA ALA A 91 -5.53 7.39 -5.22
C ALA A 91 -5.79 6.55 -3.96
N LEU A 92 -5.40 5.27 -3.98
CA LEU A 92 -5.50 4.41 -2.80
C LEU A 92 -4.61 4.90 -1.64
N ALA A 93 -3.39 5.34 -1.95
CA ALA A 93 -2.46 5.83 -0.94
C ALA A 93 -2.99 7.10 -0.25
N GLU A 94 -3.56 8.06 -1.00
CA GLU A 94 -4.19 9.26 -0.43
C GLU A 94 -5.42 8.92 0.42
N LEU A 95 -6.25 7.96 -0.01
CA LEU A 95 -7.40 7.52 0.79
C LEU A 95 -6.94 6.92 2.13
N ILE A 96 -5.96 6.02 2.12
CA ILE A 96 -5.44 5.39 3.35
C ILE A 96 -4.79 6.44 4.26
N SER A 97 -3.98 7.35 3.70
CA SER A 97 -3.32 8.43 4.46
C SER A 97 -4.32 9.40 5.09
N GLY A 98 -5.47 9.62 4.41
CA GLY A 98 -6.54 10.50 4.88
C GLY A 98 -7.46 9.90 5.94
N MET A 99 -7.37 8.61 6.25
CA MET A 99 -8.22 7.96 7.25
C MET A 99 -7.97 8.49 8.66
N LYS A 100 -9.05 8.70 9.41
CA LYS A 100 -8.97 9.07 10.84
C LYS A 100 -8.62 7.88 11.72
N LYS A 101 -9.16 6.72 11.39
CA LYS A 101 -8.92 5.47 12.12
C LYS A 101 -7.43 5.10 12.16
N PRO A 102 -6.98 4.41 13.22
CA PRO A 102 -5.64 3.81 13.27
C PRO A 102 -5.39 2.88 12.08
N THR A 103 -4.28 3.09 11.39
CA THR A 103 -3.88 2.28 10.25
C THR A 103 -2.42 1.87 10.39
N VAL A 104 -2.11 0.62 10.08
CA VAL A 104 -0.74 0.12 9.97
C VAL A 104 -0.57 -0.60 8.64
N SER A 105 0.62 -0.51 8.06
CA SER A 105 0.99 -1.27 6.87
C SER A 105 2.08 -2.28 7.18
N LEU A 106 2.06 -3.42 6.47
CA LEU A 106 3.07 -4.45 6.53
C LEU A 106 3.45 -4.90 5.12
N VAL A 107 4.69 -4.60 4.73
CA VAL A 107 5.24 -5.11 3.47
C VAL A 107 5.75 -6.53 3.69
N LEU A 108 5.17 -7.50 2.96
CA LEU A 108 5.57 -8.90 2.89
C LEU A 108 6.05 -9.22 1.48
N GLY A 109 7.25 -9.76 1.32
CA GLY A 109 7.81 -10.06 -0.02
C GLY A 109 8.25 -8.80 -0.76
N GLY A 110 7.32 -8.10 -1.42
CA GLY A 110 7.62 -6.91 -2.22
C GLY A 110 6.70 -5.70 -1.99
N GLY A 111 7.29 -4.51 -1.95
CA GLY A 111 6.58 -3.23 -2.01
C GLY A 111 7.22 -2.35 -3.10
N HIS A 112 7.00 -2.71 -4.38
CA HIS A 112 7.78 -2.14 -5.48
C HIS A 112 7.03 -1.03 -6.21
N SER A 113 7.79 -0.07 -6.79
CA SER A 113 7.25 0.98 -7.66
C SER A 113 6.15 1.79 -6.95
N ILE A 114 4.94 1.88 -7.50
CA ILE A 114 3.81 2.56 -6.85
C ILE A 114 3.32 1.86 -5.56
N GLY A 115 3.81 0.68 -5.26
CA GLY A 115 3.67 0.04 -3.95
C GLY A 115 4.41 0.78 -2.83
N VAL A 116 5.41 1.61 -3.15
CA VAL A 116 6.15 2.42 -2.17
C VAL A 116 5.25 3.47 -1.50
N PRO A 117 4.52 4.34 -2.22
CA PRO A 117 3.52 5.22 -1.61
C PRO A 117 2.49 4.48 -0.77
N LEU A 118 1.98 3.34 -1.26
CA LEU A 118 1.02 2.52 -0.49
C LEU A 118 1.60 1.99 0.82
N ALA A 119 2.88 1.60 0.82
CA ALA A 119 3.54 1.11 2.03
C ALA A 119 3.67 2.20 3.11
N VAL A 120 3.87 3.46 2.72
CA VAL A 120 4.01 4.60 3.65
C VAL A 120 2.71 5.35 3.91
N SER A 121 1.59 4.91 3.33
CA SER A 121 0.30 5.62 3.46
C SER A 121 -0.38 5.42 4.81
N ALA A 122 -0.09 4.33 5.53
CA ALA A 122 -0.62 4.09 6.86
C ALA A 122 0.05 4.99 7.92
N LYS A 123 -0.62 5.21 9.03
CA LYS A 123 -0.08 6.02 10.15
C LYS A 123 1.21 5.43 10.74
N ARG A 124 1.43 4.13 10.57
CA ARG A 124 2.68 3.46 10.87
C ARG A 124 2.98 2.34 9.88
N SER A 125 4.22 2.30 9.42
CA SER A 125 4.66 1.38 8.37
C SER A 125 5.64 0.34 8.90
N PHE A 126 5.48 -0.91 8.46
CA PHE A 126 6.35 -2.03 8.78
C PHE A 126 6.77 -2.79 7.53
N ILE A 127 7.93 -3.43 7.62
CA ILE A 127 8.45 -4.32 6.59
C ILE A 127 9.02 -5.59 7.22
N ALA A 128 8.71 -6.75 6.63
CA ALA A 128 9.32 -8.00 7.05
C ALA A 128 10.81 -8.03 6.73
N PRO A 129 11.65 -8.70 7.55
CA PRO A 129 13.11 -8.72 7.35
C PRO A 129 13.58 -9.23 5.98
N SER A 130 12.81 -10.16 5.37
CA SER A 130 13.10 -10.74 4.03
C SER A 130 12.47 -9.96 2.89
N ALA A 131 11.59 -9.00 3.17
CA ALA A 131 10.93 -8.21 2.14
C ALA A 131 11.86 -7.16 1.53
N THR A 132 11.52 -6.75 0.31
CA THR A 132 12.27 -5.75 -0.45
C THR A 132 11.37 -4.66 -1.00
N MET A 133 11.94 -3.49 -1.27
CA MET A 133 11.25 -2.37 -1.92
C MET A 133 12.09 -1.84 -3.06
N THR A 134 11.49 -1.68 -4.24
CA THR A 134 12.18 -1.11 -5.41
C THR A 134 11.64 0.28 -5.69
N ILE A 135 12.55 1.24 -5.70
CA ILE A 135 12.30 2.65 -6.04
C ILE A 135 12.90 2.90 -7.41
N HIS A 136 12.12 3.37 -8.36
CA HIS A 136 12.56 3.71 -9.70
C HIS A 136 11.74 4.87 -10.28
N PRO A 137 12.23 5.60 -11.32
CA PRO A 137 11.44 6.64 -11.97
C PRO A 137 10.18 6.09 -12.62
N VAL A 138 9.20 6.96 -12.85
CA VAL A 138 8.02 6.61 -13.64
C VAL A 138 8.44 6.08 -15.01
N ARG A 139 7.89 4.94 -15.39
CA ARG A 139 8.13 4.29 -16.68
C ARG A 139 6.87 4.34 -17.52
N THR A 140 7.04 4.51 -18.80
CA THR A 140 5.96 4.45 -19.79
C THR A 140 6.45 3.79 -21.06
N SER A 141 5.53 3.19 -21.78
CA SER A 141 5.74 2.70 -23.14
C SER A 141 4.62 3.18 -24.03
N GLY A 142 4.91 3.53 -25.29
CA GLY A 142 3.89 3.94 -26.24
C GLY A 142 4.35 5.08 -27.16
N LEU A 143 3.40 5.59 -27.95
CA LEU A 143 3.63 6.73 -28.84
C LEU A 143 3.75 8.02 -28.05
N VAL A 144 4.85 8.76 -28.25
CA VAL A 144 5.06 10.07 -27.66
C VAL A 144 4.68 11.16 -28.65
N ILE A 145 3.68 11.96 -28.30
CA ILE A 145 3.25 13.14 -29.08
C ILE A 145 3.56 14.39 -28.24
N GLY A 146 4.33 15.32 -28.80
CA GLY A 146 4.75 16.54 -28.07
C GLY A 146 5.78 16.24 -26.98
N VAL A 147 7.02 16.01 -27.39
CA VAL A 147 8.11 15.58 -26.49
C VAL A 147 8.25 16.47 -25.23
N PRO A 148 8.31 17.82 -25.32
CA PRO A 148 8.43 18.65 -24.11
C PRO A 148 7.24 18.53 -23.18
N GLN A 149 6.02 18.46 -23.70
CA GLN A 149 4.78 18.33 -22.91
C GLN A 149 4.73 16.98 -22.19
N THR A 150 5.13 15.92 -22.88
CA THR A 150 5.20 14.57 -22.32
C THR A 150 6.24 14.49 -21.20
N MET A 151 7.43 15.04 -21.42
CA MET A 151 8.47 15.09 -20.38
C MET A 151 8.01 15.89 -19.15
N ASN A 152 7.36 17.03 -19.34
CA ASN A 152 6.80 17.82 -18.26
C ASN A 152 5.69 17.08 -17.51
N HIS A 153 4.87 16.28 -18.21
CA HIS A 153 3.84 15.45 -17.57
C HIS A 153 4.46 14.40 -16.65
N PHE A 154 5.48 13.67 -17.13
CA PHE A 154 6.16 12.67 -16.32
C PHE A 154 6.93 13.26 -15.15
N ALA A 155 7.58 14.43 -15.34
CA ALA A 155 8.21 15.14 -14.23
C ALA A 155 7.20 15.46 -13.11
N ARG A 156 6.05 16.05 -13.46
CA ARG A 156 4.98 16.32 -12.46
C ARG A 156 4.45 15.05 -11.78
N MET A 157 4.30 13.95 -12.53
CA MET A 157 3.87 12.67 -11.94
C MET A 157 4.91 12.16 -10.95
N GLN A 158 6.20 12.26 -11.31
CA GLN A 158 7.31 11.89 -10.45
C GLN A 158 7.37 12.76 -9.17
N ASP A 159 7.16 14.07 -9.31
CA ASP A 159 7.12 15.00 -8.19
C ASP A 159 5.97 14.65 -7.22
N ARG A 160 4.77 14.32 -7.72
CA ARG A 160 3.62 13.89 -6.90
C ARG A 160 3.95 12.64 -6.07
N ILE A 161 4.63 11.66 -6.66
CA ILE A 161 5.06 10.45 -5.94
C ILE A 161 6.08 10.81 -4.85
N THR A 162 7.07 11.62 -5.20
CA THR A 162 8.12 12.05 -4.25
C THR A 162 7.52 12.82 -3.08
N ASP A 163 6.66 13.79 -3.36
CA ASP A 163 5.99 14.62 -2.34
C ASP A 163 5.12 13.77 -1.41
N PHE A 164 4.38 12.78 -1.97
CA PHE A 164 3.59 11.87 -1.16
C PHE A 164 4.47 11.04 -0.20
N VAL A 165 5.54 10.43 -0.72
CA VAL A 165 6.43 9.59 0.08
C VAL A 165 7.12 10.39 1.17
N VAL A 166 7.65 11.57 0.86
CA VAL A 166 8.33 12.46 1.83
C VAL A 166 7.37 12.95 2.92
N ARG A 167 6.14 13.24 2.56
CA ARG A 167 5.10 13.68 3.51
C ARG A 167 4.68 12.58 4.49
N ASN A 168 4.76 11.32 4.08
CA ASN A 168 4.28 10.16 4.84
C ASN A 168 5.41 9.25 5.38
N SER A 169 6.66 9.71 5.38
CA SER A 169 7.81 8.96 5.90
C SER A 169 8.88 9.90 6.43
N SER A 170 9.97 9.36 6.96
CA SER A 170 11.11 10.16 7.45
C SER A 170 12.21 10.34 6.40
N ILE A 171 12.04 9.80 5.20
CA ILE A 171 13.02 9.94 4.12
C ILE A 171 13.03 11.37 3.59
N THR A 172 14.21 11.92 3.28
CA THR A 172 14.30 13.23 2.64
C THR A 172 14.07 13.12 1.13
N ALA A 173 13.53 14.19 0.50
CA ALA A 173 13.34 14.26 -0.95
C ALA A 173 14.65 14.00 -1.70
N ALA A 174 15.77 14.58 -1.23
CA ALA A 174 17.10 14.37 -1.82
C ALA A 174 17.51 12.89 -1.80
N ARG A 175 17.30 12.20 -0.66
CA ARG A 175 17.64 10.77 -0.54
C ARG A 175 16.73 9.89 -1.36
N PHE A 176 15.43 10.18 -1.40
CA PHE A 176 14.48 9.45 -2.23
C PHE A 176 14.81 9.57 -3.71
N THR A 177 15.11 10.79 -4.18
CA THR A 177 15.52 11.06 -5.57
C THR A 177 16.86 10.38 -5.91
N GLU A 178 17.84 10.41 -5.01
CA GLU A 178 19.12 9.71 -5.20
C GLU A 178 18.91 8.19 -5.41
N LEU A 179 18.09 7.56 -4.56
CA LEU A 179 17.77 6.13 -4.68
C LEU A 179 17.01 5.82 -5.97
N MET A 180 16.10 6.70 -6.36
CA MET A 180 15.29 6.57 -7.55
C MET A 180 16.10 6.68 -8.83
N MET A 181 17.09 7.57 -8.86
CA MET A 181 17.92 7.85 -10.04
C MET A 181 19.23 7.05 -10.06
N ASN A 182 19.41 6.10 -9.15
CA ASN A 182 20.60 5.25 -9.10
C ASN A 182 20.72 4.38 -10.35
N THR A 183 21.90 4.34 -10.95
CA THR A 183 22.23 3.52 -12.14
C THR A 183 23.23 2.41 -11.82
N GLY A 184 23.53 2.18 -10.54
CA GLY A 184 24.51 1.19 -10.09
C GLY A 184 24.00 -0.23 -9.95
N GLU A 185 22.68 -0.45 -10.08
CA GLU A 185 22.07 -1.76 -9.94
C GLU A 185 21.67 -2.34 -11.30
N LEU A 186 22.29 -3.46 -11.71
CA LEU A 186 22.07 -4.09 -13.02
C LEU A 186 20.64 -4.59 -13.25
N VAL A 187 19.91 -4.90 -12.18
CA VAL A 187 18.56 -5.52 -12.25
C VAL A 187 17.48 -4.50 -12.58
N THR A 188 17.71 -3.20 -12.29
CA THR A 188 16.68 -2.18 -12.38
C THR A 188 16.89 -1.17 -13.49
N ASP A 189 18.01 -1.22 -14.22
CA ASP A 189 18.50 -0.18 -15.15
C ASP A 189 18.68 1.17 -14.46
N VAL A 190 17.59 1.73 -13.93
CA VAL A 190 17.57 2.95 -13.12
C VAL A 190 16.67 2.70 -11.90
N GLY A 191 17.21 2.94 -10.72
CA GLY A 191 16.51 2.75 -9.46
C GLY A 191 17.33 1.99 -8.44
N SER A 192 16.73 1.70 -7.30
CA SER A 192 17.36 0.95 -6.20
C SER A 192 16.41 -0.06 -5.61
N THR A 193 16.91 -1.25 -5.29
CA THR A 193 16.21 -2.26 -4.50
C THR A 193 16.71 -2.26 -3.08
N LEU A 194 15.85 -1.95 -2.13
CA LEU A 194 16.16 -1.87 -0.71
C LEU A 194 15.72 -3.15 0.00
N SER A 195 16.60 -3.76 0.78
CA SER A 195 16.17 -4.76 1.78
C SER A 195 15.36 -4.10 2.89
N GLY A 196 14.58 -4.87 3.64
CA GLY A 196 13.79 -4.33 4.76
C GLY A 196 14.63 -3.50 5.74
N LYS A 197 15.82 -3.98 6.14
CA LYS A 197 16.76 -3.20 6.99
C LYS A 197 17.16 -1.87 6.35
N LYS A 198 17.42 -1.87 5.05
CA LYS A 198 17.83 -0.65 4.33
C LYS A 198 16.68 0.33 4.20
N ALA A 199 15.47 -0.14 3.92
CA ALA A 199 14.26 0.70 3.86
C ALA A 199 14.02 1.45 5.18
N VAL A 200 14.20 0.77 6.32
CA VAL A 200 14.13 1.40 7.65
C VAL A 200 15.29 2.37 7.87
N SER A 201 16.53 1.97 7.55
CA SER A 201 17.70 2.82 7.80
C SER A 201 17.73 4.13 7.03
N VAL A 202 17.05 4.21 5.89
CA VAL A 202 16.94 5.45 5.09
C VAL A 202 15.69 6.28 5.44
N GLY A 203 14.89 5.81 6.40
CA GLY A 203 13.68 6.48 6.84
C GLY A 203 12.47 6.31 5.92
N LEU A 204 12.49 5.35 5.00
CA LEU A 204 11.37 5.07 4.12
C LEU A 204 10.25 4.33 4.86
N ILE A 205 10.60 3.34 5.67
CA ILE A 205 9.68 2.55 6.50
C ILE A 205 10.05 2.75 7.96
N ASP A 206 9.06 2.80 8.87
CA ASP A 206 9.30 3.09 10.29
C ASP A 206 10.03 1.97 11.01
N SER A 207 9.65 0.71 10.75
CA SER A 207 10.19 -0.41 11.53
C SER A 207 10.23 -1.72 10.73
N LEU A 208 11.20 -2.58 11.08
CA LEU A 208 11.06 -4.01 10.82
C LEU A 208 9.97 -4.57 11.72
N GLY A 209 9.22 -5.56 11.24
CA GLY A 209 8.21 -6.20 12.10
C GLY A 209 7.66 -7.50 11.55
N SER A 210 7.25 -8.34 12.47
CA SER A 210 6.42 -9.52 12.27
C SER A 210 4.93 -9.14 12.37
N LEU A 211 4.03 -10.03 11.96
CA LEU A 211 2.60 -9.82 12.10
C LEU A 211 2.18 -9.47 13.53
N ASN A 212 2.76 -10.16 14.54
CA ASN A 212 2.43 -9.90 15.95
C ASN A 212 2.79 -8.48 16.37
N GLU A 213 4.01 -8.01 16.03
CA GLU A 213 4.48 -6.65 16.38
C GLU A 213 3.62 -5.57 15.68
N VAL A 214 3.19 -5.84 14.45
CA VAL A 214 2.30 -4.95 13.68
C VAL A 214 0.93 -4.85 14.34
N LEU A 215 0.34 -5.99 14.73
CA LEU A 215 -0.96 -6.03 15.44
C LEU A 215 -0.88 -5.35 16.81
N GLU A 216 0.18 -5.59 17.58
CA GLU A 216 0.40 -4.90 18.85
C GLU A 216 0.51 -3.38 18.67
N SER A 217 1.19 -2.93 17.60
CA SER A 217 1.28 -1.51 17.27
C SER A 217 -0.09 -0.92 16.94
N LEU A 218 -0.90 -1.61 16.13
CA LEU A 218 -2.25 -1.18 15.79
C LEU A 218 -3.13 -1.10 17.04
N TYR A 219 -3.10 -2.11 17.90
CA TYR A 219 -3.90 -2.14 19.13
C TYR A 219 -3.53 -1.00 20.08
N LYS A 220 -2.25 -0.70 20.26
CA LYS A 220 -1.80 0.46 21.04
C LYS A 220 -2.31 1.79 20.46
N MET A 221 -2.36 1.91 19.14
CA MET A 221 -2.91 3.11 18.51
C MET A 221 -4.43 3.22 18.71
N ILE A 222 -5.16 2.11 18.66
CA ILE A 222 -6.60 2.06 18.94
C ILE A 222 -6.88 2.47 20.40
N GLU A 223 -6.12 1.94 21.35
CA GLU A 223 -6.28 2.22 22.79
C GLU A 223 -5.90 3.67 23.18
N SER A 224 -5.16 4.36 22.31
CA SER A 224 -4.71 5.75 22.55
C SER A 224 -5.55 6.81 21.87
N ASN A 225 -6.52 6.41 21.05
CA ASN A 225 -7.34 7.29 20.23
C ASN A 225 -8.69 7.53 20.90
#